data_6058be91ba5270715ce65d149ada2f0b
#
_entry.id   6058be91ba5270715ce65d149ada2f0b
#
_cell.length_a   1.000
_cell.length_b   1.000
_cell.length_c   1.000
_cell.angle_alpha   90.00
_cell.angle_beta   90.00
_cell.angle_gamma   90.00
#
_symmetry.space_group_name_H-M   'P 1'
#
loop_
_entity.id
_entity.type
_entity.pdbx_description
1 polymer ?
#
loop_
_entity_poly.entity_id
_entity_poly.type
_entity_poly.pdbx_seq_one_letter_code
_entity_poly.pdbx_strand_id
1 'polypeptide(L)'
;ITPEMTTTEIDAIVHRNLLEIGPVAGMNNHEGSLITESKVKIGKVIEICQKQGIFFLDSRTTAATAAPQAALELGAQIWERDVFLDNTQNRADILEQLQRGVEVANRKGYAIMIGHVWSGGNLAQIMEELYPVLKAQGYSFSTVGGLYENFGG
;
A
#
# COMPACT_ATOMS: atom_id res chain seq x y z
N ILE A 1 7.62 -2.27 14.74
CA ILE A 1 8.70 -3.22 14.38
C ILE A 1 9.97 -2.40 14.20
N THR A 2 11.08 -2.85 14.81
CA THR A 2 12.38 -2.18 14.71
C THR A 2 13.44 -3.08 14.03
N PRO A 3 14.54 -2.49 13.52
CA PRO A 3 15.59 -3.25 12.85
C PRO A 3 16.27 -4.30 13.72
N GLU A 4 16.24 -4.15 15.05
CA GLU A 4 16.89 -5.07 16.03
C GLU A 4 16.03 -6.30 16.29
N MET A 5 14.73 -6.24 16.02
CA MET A 5 13.80 -7.34 16.30
C MET A 5 14.13 -8.58 15.50
N THR A 6 14.05 -9.72 16.18
CA THR A 6 14.10 -11.05 15.55
C THR A 6 12.82 -11.35 14.78
N THR A 7 12.85 -12.30 13.87
CA THR A 7 11.66 -12.77 13.15
C THR A 7 10.58 -13.32 14.08
N THR A 8 10.97 -13.91 15.23
CA THR A 8 10.03 -14.38 16.26
C THR A 8 9.31 -13.23 16.95
N GLU A 9 10.00 -12.14 17.27
CA GLU A 9 9.39 -10.95 17.85
C GLU A 9 8.47 -10.25 16.85
N ILE A 10 8.87 -10.17 15.58
CA ILE A 10 8.03 -9.65 14.49
C ILE A 10 6.74 -10.47 14.38
N ASP A 11 6.87 -11.79 14.35
CA ASP A 11 5.72 -12.72 14.31
C ASP A 11 4.74 -12.44 15.45
N ALA A 12 5.25 -12.39 16.69
CA ALA A 12 4.42 -12.14 17.86
C ALA A 12 3.70 -10.77 17.82
N ILE A 13 4.39 -9.71 17.37
CA ILE A 13 3.81 -8.37 17.27
C ILE A 13 2.73 -8.31 16.18
N VAL A 14 3.00 -8.86 15.00
CA VAL A 14 2.02 -8.82 13.90
C VAL A 14 0.77 -9.60 14.27
N HIS A 15 0.90 -10.81 14.82
CA HIS A 15 -0.25 -11.59 15.27
C HIS A 15 -1.05 -10.89 16.36
N ARG A 16 -0.38 -10.29 17.36
CA ARG A 16 -1.07 -9.52 18.39
C ARG A 16 -1.86 -8.35 17.80
N ASN A 17 -1.24 -7.58 16.90
CA ASN A 17 -1.91 -6.45 16.27
C ASN A 17 -3.12 -6.88 15.43
N LEU A 18 -3.02 -7.98 14.69
CA LEU A 18 -4.15 -8.54 13.94
C LEU A 18 -5.29 -8.98 14.88
N LEU A 19 -4.97 -9.58 16.03
CA LEU A 19 -5.97 -9.94 17.02
C LEU A 19 -6.66 -8.73 17.65
N GLU A 20 -5.90 -7.65 17.93
CA GLU A 20 -6.44 -6.42 18.53
C GLU A 20 -7.33 -5.63 17.56
N ILE A 21 -6.96 -5.58 16.28
CA ILE A 21 -7.72 -4.87 15.24
C ILE A 21 -8.96 -5.67 14.81
N GLY A 22 -8.85 -6.99 14.79
CA GLY A 22 -9.89 -7.90 14.29
C GLY A 22 -9.73 -8.20 12.79
N PRO A 23 -10.80 -8.66 12.12
CA PRO A 23 -10.74 -9.08 10.73
C PRO A 23 -10.33 -7.92 9.80
N VAL A 24 -9.30 -8.14 8.99
CA VAL A 24 -8.81 -7.19 7.97
C VAL A 24 -8.65 -7.89 6.63
N ALA A 25 -8.80 -7.16 5.53
CA ALA A 25 -8.55 -7.68 4.18
C ALA A 25 -7.05 -7.70 3.83
N GLY A 26 -6.25 -6.84 4.47
CA GLY A 26 -4.82 -6.74 4.24
C GLY A 26 -4.15 -5.76 5.18
N MET A 27 -2.84 -5.61 5.00
CA MET A 27 -2.03 -4.64 5.73
C MET A 27 -0.99 -3.99 4.82
N ASN A 28 -0.52 -2.81 5.22
CA ASN A 28 0.60 -2.13 4.59
C ASN A 28 1.67 -1.74 5.62
N ASN A 29 2.89 -1.47 5.14
CA ASN A 29 3.91 -0.85 5.95
C ASN A 29 3.71 0.67 6.01
N HIS A 30 3.81 1.24 7.21
CA HIS A 30 3.84 2.68 7.45
C HIS A 30 5.19 3.05 8.08
N GLU A 31 5.93 4.00 7.49
CA GLU A 31 7.27 4.41 7.93
C GLU A 31 8.29 3.25 8.08
N GLY A 32 8.08 2.15 7.38
CA GLY A 32 8.79 0.90 7.59
C GLY A 32 10.05 0.70 6.73
N SER A 33 10.72 1.74 6.24
CA SER A 33 11.84 1.65 5.27
C SER A 33 12.92 0.65 5.67
N LEU A 34 13.42 0.72 6.91
CA LEU A 34 14.47 -0.18 7.39
C LEU A 34 14.03 -1.65 7.48
N ILE A 35 12.74 -1.89 7.67
CA ILE A 35 12.19 -3.25 7.71
C ILE A 35 11.98 -3.78 6.30
N THR A 36 11.48 -2.94 5.40
CA THR A 36 11.25 -3.35 4.00
C THR A 36 12.56 -3.54 3.23
N GLU A 37 13.67 -2.92 3.63
CA GLU A 37 15.01 -3.17 3.10
C GLU A 37 15.61 -4.52 3.56
N SER A 38 15.12 -5.08 4.67
CA SER A 38 15.55 -6.39 5.16
C SER A 38 14.67 -7.51 4.59
N LYS A 39 15.16 -8.22 3.58
CA LYS A 39 14.43 -9.34 2.96
C LYS A 39 13.92 -10.36 3.98
N VAL A 40 14.72 -10.70 4.99
CA VAL A 40 14.33 -11.65 6.03
C VAL A 40 13.17 -11.14 6.87
N LYS A 41 13.18 -9.85 7.24
CA LYS A 41 12.16 -9.27 8.11
C LYS A 41 10.86 -9.00 7.38
N ILE A 42 10.94 -8.38 6.21
CA ILE A 42 9.73 -8.16 5.40
C ILE A 42 9.15 -9.48 4.89
N GLY A 43 10.00 -10.45 4.58
CA GLY A 43 9.58 -11.80 4.22
C GLY A 43 8.76 -12.46 5.33
N LYS A 44 9.15 -12.27 6.61
CA LYS A 44 8.36 -12.78 7.75
C LYS A 44 6.96 -12.13 7.81
N VAL A 45 6.86 -10.83 7.57
CA VAL A 45 5.55 -10.13 7.54
C VAL A 45 4.69 -10.65 6.38
N ILE A 46 5.26 -10.79 5.19
CA ILE A 46 4.56 -11.30 4.00
C ILE A 46 4.10 -12.76 4.23
N GLU A 47 4.95 -13.60 4.83
CA GLU A 47 4.59 -14.97 5.20
C GLU A 47 3.38 -15.03 6.12
N ILE A 48 3.32 -14.13 7.12
CA ILE A 48 2.18 -14.05 8.03
C ILE A 48 0.91 -13.63 7.26
N CYS A 49 0.99 -12.61 6.41
CA CYS A 49 -0.14 -12.19 5.59
C CYS A 49 -0.67 -13.35 4.74
N GLN A 50 0.23 -14.08 4.06
CA GLN A 50 -0.13 -15.23 3.24
C GLN A 50 -0.84 -16.33 4.06
N LYS A 51 -0.32 -16.66 5.25
CA LYS A 51 -0.93 -17.67 6.15
C LYS A 51 -2.29 -17.23 6.69
N GLN A 52 -2.51 -15.94 6.87
CA GLN A 52 -3.78 -15.37 7.34
C GLN A 52 -4.79 -15.14 6.19
N GLY A 53 -4.40 -15.35 4.94
CA GLY A 53 -5.25 -15.10 3.78
C GLY A 53 -5.54 -13.62 3.54
N ILE A 54 -4.63 -12.73 3.96
CA ILE A 54 -4.73 -11.28 3.77
C ILE A 54 -3.63 -10.78 2.81
N PHE A 55 -3.90 -9.71 2.06
CA PHE A 55 -2.88 -9.15 1.18
C PHE A 55 -1.86 -8.31 1.96
N PHE A 56 -0.64 -8.20 1.43
CA PHE A 56 0.35 -7.21 1.83
C PHE A 56 0.49 -6.14 0.75
N LEU A 57 0.49 -4.87 1.16
CA LEU A 57 0.77 -3.71 0.30
C LEU A 57 2.10 -3.08 0.74
N ASP A 58 3.11 -3.14 -0.12
CA ASP A 58 4.32 -2.35 0.07
C ASP A 58 4.05 -0.88 -0.28
N SER A 59 4.09 -0.02 0.73
CA SER A 59 3.94 1.43 0.56
C SER A 59 5.14 2.09 -0.13
N ARG A 60 6.22 1.32 -0.40
CA ARG A 60 7.44 1.77 -1.09
C ARG A 60 7.99 3.08 -0.52
N THR A 61 8.17 3.10 0.79
CA THR A 61 8.76 4.25 1.50
C THR A 61 10.25 4.38 1.26
N THR A 62 10.87 3.36 0.64
CA THR A 62 12.26 3.34 0.16
C THR A 62 12.32 2.72 -1.24
N ALA A 63 13.26 3.19 -2.05
CA ALA A 63 13.55 2.57 -3.35
C ALA A 63 14.27 1.21 -3.20
N ALA A 64 14.92 0.97 -2.06
CA ALA A 64 15.68 -0.25 -1.77
C ALA A 64 14.83 -1.35 -1.12
N THR A 65 13.51 -1.28 -1.24
CA THR A 65 12.62 -2.32 -0.67
C THR A 65 12.96 -3.71 -1.22
N ALA A 66 13.04 -4.69 -0.33
CA ALA A 66 13.23 -6.10 -0.65
C ALA A 66 11.90 -6.88 -0.66
N ALA A 67 10.75 -6.20 -0.47
CA ALA A 67 9.45 -6.85 -0.39
C ALA A 67 9.08 -7.64 -1.67
N PRO A 68 9.30 -7.13 -2.90
CA PRO A 68 9.02 -7.90 -4.11
C PRO A 68 9.88 -9.17 -4.22
N GLN A 69 11.16 -9.09 -3.86
CA GLN A 69 12.04 -10.26 -3.89
C GLN A 69 11.64 -11.29 -2.83
N ALA A 70 11.31 -10.85 -1.61
CA ALA A 70 10.83 -11.73 -0.55
C ALA A 70 9.52 -12.43 -0.93
N ALA A 71 8.58 -11.69 -1.53
CA ALA A 71 7.32 -12.24 -2.02
C ALA A 71 7.55 -13.31 -3.10
N LEU A 72 8.42 -13.05 -4.07
CA LEU A 72 8.77 -14.01 -5.12
C LEU A 72 9.33 -15.32 -4.54
N GLU A 73 10.25 -15.23 -3.58
CA GLU A 73 10.85 -16.41 -2.93
C GLU A 73 9.83 -17.23 -2.11
N LEU A 74 8.80 -16.56 -1.56
CA LEU A 74 7.71 -17.19 -0.81
C LEU A 74 6.58 -17.72 -1.72
N GLY A 75 6.60 -17.42 -3.01
CA GLY A 75 5.46 -17.67 -3.90
C GLY A 75 4.22 -16.87 -3.48
N ALA A 76 4.42 -15.72 -2.86
CA ALA A 76 3.37 -14.85 -2.39
C ALA A 76 3.14 -13.70 -3.38
N GLN A 77 1.89 -13.28 -3.51
CA GLN A 77 1.55 -12.07 -4.26
C GLN A 77 1.47 -10.90 -3.27
N ILE A 78 2.05 -9.76 -3.67
CA ILE A 78 1.93 -8.49 -2.93
C ILE A 78 1.48 -7.38 -3.87
N TRP A 79 0.98 -6.31 -3.27
CA TRP A 79 0.71 -5.07 -3.96
C TRP A 79 1.81 -4.04 -3.66
N GLU A 80 2.02 -3.13 -4.60
CA GLU A 80 2.98 -2.04 -4.44
C GLU A 80 2.29 -0.71 -4.74
N ARG A 81 2.57 0.31 -3.93
CA ARG A 81 2.10 1.67 -4.20
C ARG A 81 2.73 2.21 -5.48
N ASP A 82 1.92 2.78 -6.34
CA ASP A 82 2.37 3.50 -7.53
C ASP A 82 2.67 4.98 -7.21
N VAL A 83 1.79 5.67 -6.47
CA VAL A 83 1.91 7.11 -6.21
C VAL A 83 1.56 7.47 -4.77
N PHE A 84 2.36 8.34 -4.12
CA PHE A 84 1.91 9.12 -2.98
C PHE A 84 1.25 10.40 -3.46
N LEU A 85 0.04 10.68 -3.00
CA LEU A 85 -0.73 11.85 -3.41
C LEU A 85 -0.29 13.13 -2.68
N ASP A 86 0.17 13.00 -1.45
CA ASP A 86 0.32 14.08 -0.49
C ASP A 86 1.72 14.14 0.13
N ASN A 87 2.77 13.96 -0.66
CA ASN A 87 4.16 14.23 -0.24
C ASN A 87 4.33 15.68 0.24
N THR A 88 3.52 16.59 -0.25
CA THR A 88 3.34 17.94 0.24
C THR A 88 1.85 18.22 0.45
N GLN A 89 1.54 19.28 1.22
CA GLN A 89 0.15 19.74 1.39
C GLN A 89 -0.28 20.75 0.33
N ASN A 90 0.57 21.03 -0.67
CA ASN A 90 0.29 21.97 -1.73
C ASN A 90 -0.73 21.36 -2.71
N ARG A 91 -1.78 22.12 -3.00
CA ARG A 91 -2.85 21.68 -3.90
C ARG A 91 -2.33 21.35 -5.30
N ALA A 92 -1.41 22.15 -5.85
CA ALA A 92 -0.88 21.92 -7.19
C ALA A 92 -0.06 20.61 -7.25
N ASP A 93 0.74 20.34 -6.23
CA ASP A 93 1.53 19.12 -6.15
C ASP A 93 0.64 17.88 -6.03
N ILE A 94 -0.43 17.96 -5.22
CA ILE A 94 -1.41 16.85 -5.08
C ILE A 94 -2.09 16.57 -6.44
N LEU A 95 -2.48 17.61 -7.17
CA LEU A 95 -3.07 17.46 -8.50
C LEU A 95 -2.09 16.82 -9.49
N GLU A 96 -0.82 17.21 -9.47
CA GLU A 96 0.22 16.60 -10.29
C GLU A 96 0.38 15.10 -9.95
N GLN A 97 0.42 14.74 -8.66
CA GLN A 97 0.53 13.34 -8.25
C GLN A 97 -0.71 12.52 -8.65
N LEU A 98 -1.91 13.10 -8.54
CA LEU A 98 -3.12 12.44 -9.00
C LEU A 98 -3.09 12.20 -10.51
N GLN A 99 -2.64 13.18 -11.30
CA GLN A 99 -2.47 13.00 -12.73
C GLN A 99 -1.46 11.88 -13.07
N ARG A 100 -0.35 11.80 -12.37
CA ARG A 100 0.60 10.66 -12.49
C ARG A 100 -0.05 9.33 -12.20
N GLY A 101 -0.91 9.26 -11.17
CA GLY A 101 -1.67 8.07 -10.87
C GLY A 101 -2.61 7.67 -12.00
N VAL A 102 -3.30 8.63 -12.60
CA VAL A 102 -4.15 8.40 -13.79
C VAL A 102 -3.32 7.88 -14.97
N GLU A 103 -2.15 8.44 -15.23
CA GLU A 103 -1.24 7.95 -16.27
C GLU A 103 -0.76 6.51 -16.03
N VAL A 104 -0.48 6.16 -14.76
CA VAL A 104 -0.15 4.78 -14.37
C VAL A 104 -1.34 3.85 -14.64
N ALA A 105 -2.54 4.26 -14.22
CA ALA A 105 -3.76 3.47 -14.44
C ALA A 105 -4.02 3.23 -15.94
N ASN A 106 -3.78 4.23 -16.78
CA ASN A 106 -3.94 4.11 -18.24
C ASN A 106 -2.96 3.09 -18.87
N ARG A 107 -1.75 2.96 -18.30
CA ARG A 107 -0.74 2.00 -18.81
C ARG A 107 -0.90 0.59 -18.24
N LYS A 108 -1.28 0.50 -16.96
CA LYS A 108 -1.22 -0.74 -16.15
C LYS A 108 -2.61 -1.39 -16.00
N GLY A 109 -3.68 -0.63 -16.29
CA GLY A 109 -5.07 -1.02 -16.03
C GLY A 109 -5.57 -0.63 -14.64
N TYR A 110 -4.68 -0.28 -13.71
CA TYR A 110 -4.98 0.23 -12.38
C TYR A 110 -3.83 1.07 -11.84
N ALA A 111 -4.07 1.84 -10.78
CA ALA A 111 -3.01 2.46 -9.99
C ALA A 111 -3.36 2.42 -8.50
N ILE A 112 -2.38 2.08 -7.66
CA ILE A 112 -2.50 2.13 -6.21
C ILE A 112 -1.89 3.45 -5.73
N MET A 113 -2.74 4.30 -5.18
CA MET A 113 -2.37 5.62 -4.68
C MET A 113 -2.59 5.67 -3.18
N ILE A 114 -1.65 6.27 -2.45
CA ILE A 114 -1.74 6.46 -1.00
C ILE A 114 -1.80 7.95 -0.69
N GLY A 115 -2.74 8.34 0.15
CA GLY A 115 -2.82 9.64 0.77
C GLY A 115 -3.04 9.51 2.27
N HIS A 116 -2.72 10.55 3.03
CA HIS A 116 -2.76 10.54 4.49
C HIS A 116 -3.81 11.50 5.03
N VAL A 117 -4.40 11.14 6.16
CA VAL A 117 -5.43 11.98 6.81
C VAL A 117 -4.89 13.31 7.35
N TRP A 118 -3.58 13.42 7.58
CA TRP A 118 -2.95 14.66 8.02
C TRP A 118 -2.62 15.66 6.90
N SER A 119 -2.86 15.31 5.64
CA SER A 119 -2.59 16.20 4.49
C SER A 119 -3.48 17.46 4.45
N GLY A 120 -4.21 17.71 5.51
CA GLY A 120 -5.16 18.80 5.62
C GLY A 120 -6.39 18.57 4.74
N GLY A 121 -7.21 19.61 4.54
CA GLY A 121 -8.42 19.52 3.73
C GLY A 121 -8.16 19.39 2.22
N ASN A 122 -6.96 19.73 1.74
CA ASN A 122 -6.68 19.85 0.29
C ASN A 122 -6.86 18.54 -0.46
N LEU A 123 -6.34 17.42 0.06
CA LEU A 123 -6.50 16.13 -0.60
C LEU A 123 -7.98 15.71 -0.67
N ALA A 124 -8.70 15.85 0.45
CA ALA A 124 -10.13 15.52 0.50
C ALA A 124 -10.94 16.37 -0.48
N GLN A 125 -10.70 17.69 -0.52
CA GLN A 125 -11.38 18.60 -1.44
C GLN A 125 -11.08 18.25 -2.91
N ILE A 126 -9.81 17.97 -3.24
CA ILE A 126 -9.42 17.56 -4.59
C ILE A 126 -10.14 16.27 -4.99
N MET A 127 -10.19 15.30 -4.09
CA MET A 127 -10.87 14.03 -4.37
C MET A 127 -12.38 14.25 -4.56
N GLU A 128 -13.01 15.08 -3.75
CA GLU A 128 -14.41 15.44 -3.88
C GLU A 128 -14.72 16.10 -5.23
N GLU A 129 -13.87 17.02 -5.68
CA GLU A 129 -14.01 17.72 -6.97
C GLU A 129 -13.75 16.80 -8.17
N LEU A 130 -12.72 15.96 -8.11
CA LEU A 130 -12.25 15.18 -9.27
C LEU A 130 -12.87 13.78 -9.37
N TYR A 131 -13.38 13.24 -8.27
CA TYR A 131 -14.05 11.93 -8.29
C TYR A 131 -15.16 11.84 -9.36
N PRO A 132 -16.14 12.79 -9.43
CA PRO A 132 -17.18 12.72 -10.45
C PRO A 132 -16.63 12.92 -11.87
N VAL A 133 -15.59 13.75 -12.03
CA VAL A 133 -14.96 13.99 -13.33
C VAL A 133 -14.29 12.73 -13.86
N LEU A 134 -13.47 12.08 -13.02
CA LEU A 134 -12.79 10.84 -13.38
C LEU A 134 -13.79 9.71 -13.64
N LYS A 135 -14.87 9.61 -12.85
CA LYS A 135 -15.93 8.62 -13.13
C LYS A 135 -16.60 8.86 -14.49
N ALA A 136 -16.87 10.10 -14.85
CA ALA A 136 -17.43 10.44 -16.15
C ALA A 136 -16.47 10.11 -17.33
N GLN A 137 -15.16 10.08 -17.06
CA GLN A 137 -14.13 9.67 -18.03
C GLN A 137 -13.94 8.14 -18.08
N GLY A 138 -14.69 7.36 -17.30
CA GLY A 138 -14.65 5.89 -17.32
C GLY A 138 -13.73 5.26 -16.27
N TYR A 139 -13.14 6.04 -15.37
CA TYR A 139 -12.37 5.47 -14.25
C TYR A 139 -13.31 4.94 -13.17
N SER A 140 -12.93 3.82 -12.57
CA SER A 140 -13.55 3.27 -11.37
C SER A 140 -12.61 3.40 -10.18
N PHE A 141 -13.20 3.57 -8.99
CA PHE A 141 -12.45 3.65 -7.73
C PHE A 141 -12.76 2.41 -6.91
N SER A 142 -11.73 1.83 -6.33
CA SER A 142 -11.84 0.64 -5.48
C SER A 142 -10.91 0.76 -4.28
N THR A 143 -11.12 -0.09 -3.29
CA THR A 143 -10.13 -0.36 -2.25
C THR A 143 -9.10 -1.34 -2.79
N VAL A 144 -7.93 -1.45 -2.11
CA VAL A 144 -6.93 -2.48 -2.45
C VAL A 144 -7.51 -3.89 -2.27
N GLY A 145 -8.41 -4.09 -1.29
CA GLY A 145 -9.13 -5.35 -1.13
C GLY A 145 -9.96 -5.71 -2.36
N GLY A 146 -10.75 -4.76 -2.88
CA GLY A 146 -11.53 -4.98 -4.10
C GLY A 146 -10.66 -5.18 -5.35
N LEU A 147 -9.47 -4.58 -5.39
CA LEU A 147 -8.49 -4.84 -6.44
C LEU A 147 -7.93 -6.27 -6.32
N TYR A 148 -7.64 -6.72 -5.11
CA TYR A 148 -7.16 -8.08 -4.83
C TYR A 148 -8.16 -9.15 -5.30
N GLU A 149 -9.45 -8.95 -5.03
CA GLU A 149 -10.52 -9.85 -5.48
C GLU A 149 -10.62 -9.94 -7.02
N ASN A 150 -10.33 -8.85 -7.73
CA ASN A 150 -10.48 -8.79 -9.19
C ASN A 150 -9.21 -9.21 -9.97
N PHE A 151 -8.03 -9.04 -9.38
CA PHE A 151 -6.74 -9.21 -10.08
C PHE A 151 -5.74 -10.08 -9.32
N GLY A 152 -6.03 -10.48 -8.08
CA GLY A 152 -5.12 -11.18 -7.17
C GLY A 152 -5.35 -12.69 -7.06
N GLY A 153 -6.20 -13.25 -7.89
CA GLY A 153 -6.54 -14.69 -7.91
C GLY A 153 -5.57 -15.53 -8.71
#